data_6dfbf2c7bc143a0b7cc8ad0ef90a0ba2
#
_entry.id   6dfbf2c7bc143a0b7cc8ad0ef90a0ba2
#
_cell.length_a   1.000
_cell.length_b   1.000
_cell.length_c   1.000
_cell.angle_alpha   90.00
_cell.angle_beta   90.00
_cell.angle_gamma   90.00
#
_symmetry.space_group_name_H-M   'P 1'
#
loop_
_entity.id
_entity.type
_entity.pdbx_description
1 polymer ?
#
loop_
_entity_poly.entity_id
_entity_poly.type
_entity_poly.pdbx_seq_one_letter_code
_entity_poly.pdbx_strand_id
1 'polypeptide(L)'
;MRFTILGCGSSMGVPRPDGNFGNCNPNNKKNIRTRCSAVIQGKSLNIIIDTSPDMRQQLINNKITNIDKVLFSHMHADQTHGINDLRVFFLKNRKPVDIYADLPTQKYLNKTFSYCFKSNAREYPATLKMNSVKKDLYFKDGQKRIHIRSLKVKHGNVDCTCYIVDKKLAYISDVSLSLIHI
;
A
#
# COMPACT_ATOMS: atom_id res chain seq x y z
N MET A 1 7.42 -11.88 -12.55
CA MET A 1 7.00 -10.79 -11.63
C MET A 1 6.85 -9.51 -12.42
N ARG A 2 5.76 -8.78 -12.21
CA ARG A 2 5.50 -7.43 -12.76
C ARG A 2 5.34 -6.46 -11.60
N PHE A 3 5.93 -5.27 -11.71
CA PHE A 3 5.71 -4.16 -10.79
C PHE A 3 4.95 -3.07 -11.53
N THR A 4 3.86 -2.59 -10.94
CA THR A 4 3.02 -1.54 -11.54
C THR A 4 2.82 -0.43 -10.53
N ILE A 5 3.16 0.80 -10.90
CA ILE A 5 2.79 2.00 -10.13
C ILE A 5 1.31 2.26 -10.40
N LEU A 6 0.49 2.24 -9.36
CA LEU A 6 -0.95 2.46 -9.44
C LEU A 6 -1.31 3.93 -9.37
N GLY A 7 -0.51 4.70 -8.64
CA GLY A 7 -0.62 6.14 -8.50
C GLY A 7 0.71 6.75 -8.06
N CYS A 8 0.95 7.99 -8.47
CA CYS A 8 2.16 8.76 -8.15
C CYS A 8 1.87 10.25 -7.94
N GLY A 9 0.63 10.59 -7.60
CA GLY A 9 0.24 11.93 -7.20
C GLY A 9 0.66 12.21 -5.75
N SER A 10 0.62 13.48 -5.37
CA SER A 10 0.84 13.91 -3.98
C SER A 10 -0.24 13.37 -3.04
N SER A 11 -0.13 13.66 -1.74
CA SER A 11 -1.11 13.27 -0.73
C SER A 11 -2.55 13.71 -1.02
N MET A 12 -2.74 14.78 -1.80
CA MET A 12 -4.04 15.27 -2.26
C MET A 12 -4.43 14.81 -3.67
N GLY A 13 -3.53 14.12 -4.38
CA GLY A 13 -3.71 13.80 -5.80
C GLY A 13 -3.47 14.99 -6.73
N VAL A 14 -3.63 14.77 -8.05
CA VAL A 14 -3.62 15.82 -9.07
C VAL A 14 -4.78 15.54 -10.03
N PRO A 15 -5.78 16.47 -10.20
CA PRO A 15 -5.95 17.67 -9.41
C PRO A 15 -6.24 17.36 -7.94
N ARG A 16 -6.07 18.35 -7.09
CA ARG A 16 -6.53 18.29 -5.69
C ARG A 16 -8.07 18.25 -5.64
N PRO A 17 -8.68 17.92 -4.49
CA PRO A 17 -10.15 17.84 -4.37
C PRO A 17 -10.89 19.14 -4.73
N ASP A 18 -10.21 20.29 -4.64
CA ASP A 18 -10.72 21.60 -5.06
C ASP A 18 -10.60 21.84 -6.59
N GLY A 19 -10.15 20.83 -7.36
CA GLY A 19 -9.93 20.96 -8.80
C GLY A 19 -8.61 21.63 -9.21
N ASN A 20 -7.76 22.00 -8.24
CA ASN A 20 -6.53 22.74 -8.52
C ASN A 20 -5.40 21.78 -8.96
N PHE A 21 -4.80 22.07 -10.12
CA PHE A 21 -3.68 21.34 -10.72
C PHE A 21 -2.30 21.83 -10.24
N GLY A 22 -2.24 22.88 -9.41
CA GLY A 22 -0.97 23.54 -9.07
C GLY A 22 -0.32 24.09 -10.35
N ASN A 23 0.97 23.79 -10.54
CA ASN A 23 1.73 24.21 -11.72
C ASN A 23 1.59 23.24 -12.91
N CYS A 24 0.74 22.21 -12.82
CA CYS A 24 0.54 21.25 -13.89
C CYS A 24 -0.47 21.78 -14.92
N ASN A 25 -0.22 21.53 -16.22
CA ASN A 25 -1.17 21.87 -17.29
C ASN A 25 -2.44 20.99 -17.18
N PRO A 26 -3.64 21.58 -16.92
CA PRO A 26 -4.88 20.82 -16.77
C PRO A 26 -5.36 20.14 -18.06
N ASN A 27 -4.93 20.62 -19.22
CA ASN A 27 -5.29 20.04 -20.52
C ASN A 27 -4.48 18.76 -20.84
N ASN A 28 -3.41 18.49 -20.10
CA ASN A 28 -2.64 17.26 -20.27
C ASN A 28 -3.18 16.17 -19.34
N LYS A 29 -3.89 15.20 -19.91
CA LYS A 29 -4.47 14.05 -19.16
C LYS A 29 -3.43 13.25 -18.35
N LYS A 30 -2.13 13.29 -18.74
CA LYS A 30 -1.05 12.65 -17.97
C LYS A 30 -0.78 13.32 -16.63
N ASN A 31 -1.29 14.53 -16.42
CA ASN A 31 -1.20 15.22 -15.13
C ASN A 31 -2.30 14.83 -14.15
N ILE A 32 -3.30 14.05 -14.58
CA ILE A 32 -4.27 13.46 -13.67
C ILE A 32 -3.62 12.24 -12.99
N ARG A 33 -3.33 12.37 -11.69
CA ARG A 33 -2.60 11.35 -10.93
C ARG A 33 -3.30 11.05 -9.62
N THR A 34 -3.62 9.78 -9.42
CA THR A 34 -4.09 9.25 -8.14
C THR A 34 -2.95 9.23 -7.12
N ARG A 35 -3.29 9.19 -5.83
CA ARG A 35 -2.34 9.14 -4.71
C ARG A 35 -1.46 7.88 -4.76
N CYS A 36 -0.31 7.94 -4.10
CA CYS A 36 0.71 6.88 -4.20
C CYS A 36 0.19 5.49 -3.83
N SER A 37 0.49 4.54 -4.69
CA SER A 37 0.36 3.10 -4.44
C SER A 37 1.07 2.33 -5.55
N ALA A 38 1.47 1.09 -5.28
CA ALA A 38 2.03 0.19 -6.27
C ALA A 38 1.61 -1.26 -6.01
N VAL A 39 1.71 -2.11 -7.04
CA VAL A 39 1.43 -3.54 -6.90
C VAL A 39 2.57 -4.38 -7.48
N ILE A 40 2.92 -5.42 -6.75
CA ILE A 40 3.82 -6.50 -7.17
C ILE A 40 2.95 -7.69 -7.56
N GLN A 41 2.98 -8.09 -8.82
CA GLN A 41 2.23 -9.23 -9.34
C GLN A 41 3.19 -10.38 -9.67
N GLY A 42 3.12 -11.44 -8.87
CA GLY A 42 3.79 -12.70 -9.10
C GLY A 42 3.01 -13.63 -10.02
N LYS A 43 3.30 -14.93 -9.99
CA LYS A 43 2.52 -15.95 -10.67
C LYS A 43 1.23 -16.28 -9.95
N SER A 44 1.27 -16.35 -8.61
CA SER A 44 0.16 -16.74 -7.74
C SER A 44 -0.03 -15.82 -6.55
N LEU A 45 0.68 -14.69 -6.51
CA LEU A 45 0.69 -13.78 -5.38
C LEU A 45 0.67 -12.32 -5.87
N ASN A 46 -0.28 -11.53 -5.37
CA ASN A 46 -0.34 -10.08 -5.58
C ASN A 46 -0.14 -9.37 -4.25
N ILE A 47 0.85 -8.49 -4.21
CA ILE A 47 1.18 -7.68 -3.03
C ILE A 47 0.99 -6.21 -3.41
N ILE A 48 0.10 -5.51 -2.71
CA ILE A 48 -0.03 -4.06 -2.87
C ILE A 48 0.86 -3.35 -1.84
N ILE A 49 1.47 -2.25 -2.24
CA ILE A 49 2.18 -1.34 -1.34
C ILE A 49 1.32 -0.10 -1.20
N ASP A 50 0.89 0.15 0.01
CA ASP A 50 -0.05 1.18 0.45
C ASP A 50 -1.46 1.05 -0.16
N THR A 51 -2.46 1.33 0.65
CA THR A 51 -3.87 1.36 0.27
C THR A 51 -4.31 2.82 0.16
N SER A 52 -3.98 3.43 -0.96
CA SER A 52 -4.44 4.78 -1.27
C SER A 52 -5.97 4.90 -1.17
N PRO A 53 -6.54 6.04 -0.78
CA PRO A 53 -7.97 6.29 -0.90
C PRO A 53 -8.52 6.08 -2.33
N ASP A 54 -7.63 6.10 -3.33
CA ASP A 54 -7.98 5.84 -4.75
C ASP A 54 -7.87 4.36 -5.12
N MET A 55 -7.57 3.45 -4.17
CA MET A 55 -7.25 2.04 -4.42
C MET A 55 -8.33 1.35 -5.27
N ARG A 56 -9.61 1.57 -4.98
CA ARG A 56 -10.70 0.98 -5.76
C ARG A 56 -10.55 1.30 -7.25
N GLN A 57 -10.38 2.57 -7.60
CA GLN A 57 -10.24 2.99 -9.00
C GLN A 57 -8.93 2.50 -9.61
N GLN A 58 -7.85 2.51 -8.84
CA GLN A 58 -6.53 2.02 -9.26
C GLN A 58 -6.59 0.53 -9.64
N LEU A 59 -7.23 -0.30 -8.82
CA LEU A 59 -7.37 -1.73 -9.09
C LEU A 59 -8.25 -2.01 -10.31
N ILE A 60 -9.38 -1.32 -10.45
CA ILE A 60 -10.30 -1.45 -11.59
C ILE A 60 -9.58 -1.07 -12.89
N ASN A 61 -8.91 0.09 -12.93
CA ASN A 61 -8.21 0.58 -14.12
C ASN A 61 -7.08 -0.36 -14.57
N ASN A 62 -6.45 -1.04 -13.62
CA ASN A 62 -5.36 -1.99 -13.91
C ASN A 62 -5.82 -3.45 -14.00
N LYS A 63 -7.14 -3.71 -13.95
CA LYS A 63 -7.74 -5.06 -14.02
C LYS A 63 -7.17 -6.02 -12.98
N ILE A 64 -6.87 -5.51 -11.77
CA ILE A 64 -6.35 -6.29 -10.65
C ILE A 64 -7.53 -6.83 -9.87
N THR A 65 -7.72 -8.13 -9.89
CA THR A 65 -8.90 -8.81 -9.33
C THR A 65 -8.65 -9.54 -8.02
N ASN A 66 -7.41 -9.52 -7.53
CA ASN A 66 -7.04 -10.12 -6.24
C ASN A 66 -5.85 -9.40 -5.61
N ILE A 67 -5.89 -9.25 -4.29
CA ILE A 67 -4.77 -8.83 -3.45
C ILE A 67 -4.65 -9.84 -2.30
N ASP A 68 -3.46 -10.37 -2.13
CA ASP A 68 -3.17 -11.39 -1.11
C ASP A 68 -2.48 -10.79 0.12
N LYS A 69 -1.68 -9.74 -0.09
CA LYS A 69 -0.90 -9.09 0.96
C LYS A 69 -0.81 -7.59 0.75
N VAL A 70 -0.65 -6.87 1.85
CA VAL A 70 -0.43 -5.43 1.86
C VAL A 70 0.84 -5.10 2.64
N LEU A 71 1.67 -4.26 2.08
CA LEU A 71 2.82 -3.65 2.76
C LEU A 71 2.51 -2.16 2.96
N PHE A 72 2.52 -1.67 4.18
CA PHE A 72 2.34 -0.24 4.45
C PHE A 72 3.69 0.45 4.63
N SER A 73 3.86 1.57 3.94
CA SER A 73 5.03 2.43 4.10
C SER A 73 4.98 3.19 5.41
N HIS A 74 3.86 3.85 5.72
CA HIS A 74 3.63 4.60 6.95
C HIS A 74 2.13 4.90 7.16
N MET A 75 1.81 5.64 8.22
CA MET A 75 0.42 5.80 8.70
C MET A 75 -0.38 6.93 8.06
N HIS A 76 0.16 7.75 7.17
CA HIS A 76 -0.58 8.87 6.59
C HIS A 76 -1.83 8.41 5.80
N ALA A 77 -2.80 9.29 5.71
CA ALA A 77 -4.12 8.98 5.16
C ALA A 77 -4.08 8.56 3.68
N ASP A 78 -3.24 9.22 2.91
CA ASP A 78 -3.03 8.92 1.48
C ASP A 78 -2.39 7.55 1.22
N GLN A 79 -1.78 6.94 2.25
CA GLN A 79 -1.23 5.58 2.20
C GLN A 79 -2.19 4.52 2.79
N THR A 80 -3.13 4.91 3.66
CA THR A 80 -3.86 3.94 4.50
C THR A 80 -5.36 3.92 4.30
N HIS A 81 -6.00 5.00 3.83
CA HIS A 81 -7.46 5.14 3.92
C HIS A 81 -8.26 4.38 2.86
N GLY A 82 -7.63 3.69 1.93
CA GLY A 82 -8.28 2.70 1.04
C GLY A 82 -8.39 1.29 1.66
N ILE A 83 -7.95 1.11 2.91
CA ILE A 83 -7.88 -0.19 3.59
C ILE A 83 -9.22 -0.95 3.60
N ASN A 84 -10.35 -0.25 3.62
CA ASN A 84 -11.68 -0.85 3.64
C ASN A 84 -12.01 -1.63 2.37
N ASP A 85 -11.46 -1.25 1.23
CA ASP A 85 -11.70 -1.91 -0.04
C ASP A 85 -11.08 -3.32 -0.09
N LEU A 86 -10.15 -3.64 0.83
CA LEU A 86 -9.58 -4.98 0.97
C LEU A 86 -10.63 -6.03 1.37
N ARG A 87 -11.76 -5.60 1.95
CA ARG A 87 -12.84 -6.51 2.34
C ARG A 87 -13.34 -7.39 1.20
N VAL A 88 -13.36 -6.89 -0.04
CA VAL A 88 -13.80 -7.69 -1.20
C VAL A 88 -12.95 -8.95 -1.38
N PHE A 89 -11.64 -8.87 -1.10
CA PHE A 89 -10.72 -10.01 -1.24
C PHE A 89 -10.92 -11.03 -0.13
N PHE A 90 -11.25 -10.58 1.10
CA PHE A 90 -11.70 -11.47 2.17
C PHE A 90 -12.98 -12.22 1.76
N LEU A 91 -13.99 -11.52 1.25
CA LEU A 91 -15.26 -12.13 0.83
C LEU A 91 -15.04 -13.16 -0.28
N LYS A 92 -14.18 -12.85 -1.25
CA LYS A 92 -13.84 -13.73 -2.37
C LYS A 92 -13.06 -14.96 -1.93
N ASN A 93 -12.02 -14.78 -1.10
CA ASN A 93 -11.06 -15.83 -0.78
C ASN A 93 -11.38 -16.55 0.54
N ARG A 94 -12.38 -16.07 1.31
CA ARG A 94 -12.74 -16.56 2.65
C ARG A 94 -11.55 -16.63 3.62
N LYS A 95 -10.60 -15.72 3.45
CA LYS A 95 -9.36 -15.64 4.21
C LYS A 95 -8.99 -14.18 4.46
N PRO A 96 -8.61 -13.79 5.69
CA PRO A 96 -8.12 -12.44 5.97
C PRO A 96 -6.92 -12.09 5.11
N VAL A 97 -6.88 -10.85 4.61
CA VAL A 97 -5.73 -10.32 3.87
C VAL A 97 -4.62 -10.00 4.87
N ASP A 98 -3.41 -10.52 4.63
CA ASP A 98 -2.25 -10.26 5.47
C ASP A 98 -1.74 -8.83 5.27
N ILE A 99 -1.67 -8.05 6.36
CA ILE A 99 -1.15 -6.69 6.41
C ILE A 99 0.22 -6.72 7.09
N TYR A 100 1.18 -6.01 6.54
CA TYR A 100 2.53 -5.84 7.09
C TYR A 100 2.80 -4.35 7.30
N ALA A 101 3.11 -3.96 8.53
CA ALA A 101 3.40 -2.57 8.88
C ALA A 101 4.41 -2.50 10.03
N ASP A 102 5.07 -1.37 10.20
CA ASP A 102 5.88 -1.08 11.38
C ASP A 102 4.98 -0.77 12.60
N LEU A 103 5.56 -0.78 13.78
CA LEU A 103 4.79 -0.66 15.02
C LEU A 103 3.95 0.63 15.14
N PRO A 104 4.45 1.84 14.77
CA PRO A 104 3.63 3.04 14.78
C PRO A 104 2.41 2.92 13.85
N THR A 105 2.61 2.44 12.63
CA THR A 105 1.54 2.24 11.63
C THR A 105 0.54 1.18 12.10
N GLN A 106 1.00 0.07 12.71
CA GLN A 106 0.11 -0.93 13.30
C GLN A 106 -0.79 -0.35 14.39
N LYS A 107 -0.23 0.47 15.30
CA LYS A 107 -0.99 1.14 16.36
C LYS A 107 -2.06 2.06 15.77
N TYR A 108 -1.69 2.85 14.77
CA TYR A 108 -2.61 3.74 14.06
C TYR A 108 -3.74 2.95 13.39
N LEU A 109 -3.42 1.93 12.58
CA LEU A 109 -4.39 1.12 11.87
C LEU A 109 -5.35 0.39 12.82
N ASN A 110 -4.84 -0.22 13.90
CA ASN A 110 -5.65 -0.90 14.90
C ASN A 110 -6.58 0.06 15.66
N LYS A 111 -6.19 1.32 15.86
CA LYS A 111 -7.02 2.33 16.50
C LYS A 111 -8.10 2.84 15.53
N THR A 112 -7.70 3.22 14.32
CA THR A 112 -8.57 3.90 13.34
C THR A 112 -9.52 2.94 12.63
N PHE A 113 -9.05 1.73 12.30
CA PHE A 113 -9.77 0.71 11.53
C PHE A 113 -9.94 -0.59 12.32
N SER A 114 -10.18 -0.48 13.63
CA SER A 114 -10.23 -1.63 14.55
C SER A 114 -11.18 -2.73 14.08
N TYR A 115 -12.31 -2.39 13.47
CA TYR A 115 -13.31 -3.32 12.96
C TYR A 115 -12.81 -4.20 11.80
N CYS A 116 -11.74 -3.80 11.09
CA CYS A 116 -11.12 -4.63 10.08
C CYS A 116 -10.30 -5.79 10.67
N PHE A 117 -9.79 -5.60 11.91
CA PHE A 117 -8.84 -6.51 12.58
C PHE A 117 -9.47 -7.34 13.70
N LYS A 118 -10.61 -6.90 14.22
CA LYS A 118 -11.31 -7.57 15.33
C LYS A 118 -12.56 -8.25 14.81
N SER A 119 -12.74 -9.50 15.18
CA SER A 119 -14.01 -10.18 14.96
C SER A 119 -15.00 -9.79 16.06
N ASN A 120 -16.15 -9.28 15.67
CA ASN A 120 -17.30 -9.24 16.56
C ASN A 120 -18.11 -10.50 16.30
N ALA A 121 -18.16 -11.41 17.29
CA ALA A 121 -18.62 -12.78 17.18
C ALA A 121 -20.04 -12.96 16.58
N ARG A 122 -20.82 -11.90 16.47
CA ARG A 122 -22.22 -11.96 15.97
C ARG A 122 -22.43 -11.33 14.59
N GLU A 123 -21.56 -10.40 14.12
CA GLU A 123 -21.89 -9.59 12.94
C GLU A 123 -20.76 -9.41 11.93
N TYR A 124 -19.50 -9.44 12.33
CA TYR A 124 -18.40 -9.08 11.45
C TYR A 124 -17.12 -9.89 11.72
N PRO A 125 -16.68 -10.74 10.79
CA PRO A 125 -15.38 -11.38 10.90
C PRO A 125 -14.24 -10.38 10.67
N ALA A 126 -13.09 -10.61 11.31
CA ALA A 126 -11.86 -9.89 10.98
C ALA A 126 -11.48 -10.15 9.51
N THR A 127 -11.46 -9.11 8.71
CA THR A 127 -11.16 -9.19 7.26
C THR A 127 -9.68 -9.07 6.96
N LEU A 128 -8.92 -8.56 7.92
CA LEU A 128 -7.49 -8.29 7.83
C LEU A 128 -6.73 -8.95 8.97
N LYS A 129 -5.49 -9.39 8.70
CA LYS A 129 -4.57 -9.94 9.68
C LYS A 129 -3.30 -9.11 9.74
N MET A 130 -3.02 -8.51 10.91
CA MET A 130 -1.84 -7.69 11.14
C MET A 130 -0.60 -8.54 11.35
N ASN A 131 0.49 -8.16 10.68
CA ASN A 131 1.82 -8.73 10.85
C ASN A 131 2.84 -7.59 10.97
N SER A 132 3.91 -7.82 11.71
CA SER A 132 5.04 -6.87 11.78
C SER A 132 5.90 -6.96 10.52
N VAL A 133 6.29 -5.81 10.00
CA VAL A 133 7.31 -5.77 8.95
C VAL A 133 8.67 -6.14 9.57
N LYS A 134 9.39 -7.07 8.91
CA LYS A 134 10.76 -7.47 9.27
C LYS A 134 11.72 -6.92 8.24
N LYS A 135 13.01 -6.85 8.59
CA LYS A 135 14.08 -6.39 7.68
C LYS A 135 14.04 -7.13 6.34
N ASP A 136 13.85 -8.45 6.37
CA ASP A 136 13.73 -9.28 5.19
C ASP A 136 12.44 -10.11 5.29
N LEU A 137 11.62 -10.04 4.24
CA LEU A 137 10.36 -10.77 4.06
C LEU A 137 10.50 -11.67 2.84
N TYR A 138 10.00 -12.91 2.95
CA TYR A 138 10.00 -13.88 1.87
C TYR A 138 8.58 -14.39 1.66
N PHE A 139 8.04 -14.17 0.49
CA PHE A 139 6.69 -14.60 0.15
C PHE A 139 6.72 -15.68 -0.93
N LYS A 140 6.02 -16.80 -0.67
CA LYS A 140 5.90 -17.89 -1.64
C LYS A 140 5.06 -17.43 -2.85
N ASP A 141 5.58 -17.63 -4.06
CA ASP A 141 4.93 -17.33 -5.33
C ASP A 141 5.06 -18.54 -6.27
N GLY A 142 4.15 -19.51 -6.14
CA GLY A 142 4.28 -20.81 -6.77
C GLY A 142 5.51 -21.56 -6.26
N GLN A 143 6.41 -21.92 -7.16
CA GLN A 143 7.68 -22.59 -6.84
C GLN A 143 8.82 -21.61 -6.48
N LYS A 144 8.60 -20.31 -6.66
CA LYS A 144 9.57 -19.25 -6.36
C LYS A 144 9.22 -18.53 -5.06
N ARG A 145 10.12 -17.65 -4.62
CA ARG A 145 9.89 -16.71 -3.53
C ARG A 145 10.18 -15.31 -4.03
N ILE A 146 9.36 -14.36 -3.60
CA ILE A 146 9.63 -12.92 -3.76
C ILE A 146 10.32 -12.48 -2.47
N HIS A 147 11.52 -11.93 -2.59
CA HIS A 147 12.25 -11.34 -1.46
C HIS A 147 11.97 -9.84 -1.40
N ILE A 148 11.57 -9.35 -0.24
CA ILE A 148 11.34 -7.93 0.00
C ILE A 148 12.15 -7.52 1.23
N ARG A 149 13.10 -6.61 1.05
CA ARG A 149 13.85 -5.98 2.13
C ARG A 149 13.21 -4.65 2.48
N SER A 150 12.98 -4.42 3.76
CA SER A 150 12.51 -3.14 4.28
C SER A 150 13.68 -2.29 4.79
N LEU A 151 13.60 -0.99 4.53
CA LEU A 151 14.48 0.03 5.06
C LEU A 151 13.64 1.19 5.60
N LYS A 152 14.14 1.90 6.61
CA LYS A 152 13.49 3.11 7.11
C LYS A 152 14.17 4.35 6.57
N VAL A 153 13.37 5.33 6.16
CA VAL A 153 13.83 6.68 5.78
C VAL A 153 13.04 7.70 6.58
N LYS A 154 13.59 8.89 6.73
CA LYS A 154 12.92 10.00 7.41
C LYS A 154 11.91 10.68 6.49
N HIS A 155 10.71 10.92 7.03
CA HIS A 155 9.66 11.68 6.39
C HIS A 155 9.03 12.65 7.41
N GLY A 156 9.60 13.85 7.53
CA GLY A 156 9.26 14.78 8.59
C GLY A 156 9.44 14.16 9.97
N ASN A 157 8.37 14.13 10.76
CA ASN A 157 8.36 13.59 12.12
C ASN A 157 8.00 12.10 12.19
N VAL A 158 7.81 11.43 11.05
CA VAL A 158 7.51 9.99 10.98
C VAL A 158 8.59 9.25 10.21
N ASP A 159 8.74 7.96 10.50
CA ASP A 159 9.56 7.09 9.67
C ASP A 159 8.68 6.51 8.55
N CYS A 160 9.21 6.48 7.32
CA CYS A 160 8.59 5.80 6.20
C CYS A 160 9.37 4.52 5.90
N THR A 161 8.67 3.41 5.74
CA THR A 161 9.26 2.12 5.36
C THR A 161 9.34 2.02 3.85
N CYS A 162 10.55 1.90 3.33
CA CYS A 162 10.83 1.65 1.92
C CYS A 162 10.95 0.14 1.68
N TYR A 163 10.65 -0.30 0.48
CA TYR A 163 10.70 -1.72 0.11
C TYR A 163 11.59 -1.95 -1.11
N ILE A 164 12.62 -2.81 -0.95
CA ILE A 164 13.47 -3.27 -2.04
C ILE A 164 13.01 -4.67 -2.43
N VAL A 165 12.58 -4.83 -3.67
CA VAL A 165 12.03 -6.07 -4.22
C VAL A 165 13.09 -6.79 -5.04
N ASP A 166 13.43 -8.02 -4.66
CA ASP A 166 14.39 -8.92 -5.33
C ASP A 166 15.74 -8.26 -5.66
N LYS A 167 16.18 -7.26 -4.87
CA LYS A 167 17.37 -6.44 -5.12
C LYS A 167 17.37 -5.72 -6.50
N LYS A 168 16.20 -5.56 -7.12
CA LYS A 168 16.07 -5.01 -8.48
C LYS A 168 15.30 -3.71 -8.53
N LEU A 169 14.43 -3.47 -7.56
CA LEU A 169 13.56 -2.30 -7.53
C LEU A 169 13.42 -1.81 -6.10
N ALA A 170 13.51 -0.51 -5.88
CA ALA A 170 13.19 0.15 -4.62
C ALA A 170 11.91 0.99 -4.79
N TYR A 171 10.96 0.81 -3.88
CA TYR A 171 9.78 1.66 -3.74
C TYR A 171 9.95 2.55 -2.50
N ILE A 172 9.94 3.84 -2.71
CA ILE A 172 10.06 4.89 -1.69
C ILE A 172 8.92 5.86 -1.96
N SER A 173 7.89 5.89 -1.10
CA SER A 173 6.73 6.79 -1.29
C SER A 173 7.08 8.21 -0.87
N ASP A 174 7.51 8.37 0.38
CA ASP A 174 7.76 9.67 0.98
C ASP A 174 9.14 9.69 1.68
N VAL A 175 9.91 10.72 1.39
CA VAL A 175 11.24 10.89 1.99
C VAL A 175 11.59 12.37 2.06
N SER A 176 11.97 12.84 3.25
CA SER A 176 12.52 14.20 3.43
C SER A 176 14.04 14.19 3.55
N LEU A 177 14.64 13.06 3.95
CA LEU A 177 16.08 12.86 3.97
C LEU A 177 16.40 11.48 3.39
N SER A 178 17.02 11.46 2.23
CA SER A 178 17.43 10.22 1.56
C SER A 178 18.74 9.68 2.14
N LEU A 179 18.79 8.36 2.36
CA LEU A 179 20.03 7.65 2.73
C LEU A 179 21.06 7.61 1.60
N ILE A 180 20.73 8.11 0.40
CA ILE A 180 21.67 8.17 -0.74
C ILE A 180 22.82 9.17 -0.49
N HIS A 181 22.66 10.03 0.52
CA HIS A 181 23.65 11.05 0.87
C HIS A 181 24.42 10.74 2.19
N ILE A 182 24.36 9.51 2.67
CA ILE A 182 25.12 9.04 3.83
C ILE A 182 26.23 8.10 3.38
#